data_4d054ddcaf55316f997274534a105b06
#
_entry.id   4d054ddcaf55316f997274534a105b06
#
_cell.length_a   1.000
_cell.length_b   1.000
_cell.length_c   1.000
_cell.angle_alpha   90.00
_cell.angle_beta   90.00
_cell.angle_gamma   90.00
#
_symmetry.space_group_name_H-M   'P 1'
#
loop_
_entity.id
_entity.type
_entity.pdbx_description
1 polymer ?
#
loop_
_entity_poly.entity_id
_entity_poly.type
_entity_poly.pdbx_seq_one_letter_code
_entity_poly.pdbx_strand_id
1 'polypeptide(L)'
;MVSASWTSLVTSNELQRSSHILSVVNGSGYIFGGELLPRQPRDNHVYKLDSKSQAAQPIEETKGTSASPSSRVGTASATLDGKIYLYSGRGGEAMAPVEEHGAIWVLDPSTLQWTSLSPADSSAPFPPARSYHCSTSNNDDKIFIHAGCPESGRLADLWSFQPSSRTWTQLADAPSPPRGGTSIAFYNGLLYRMNGFDGKSEQGGSLDIYDQASNTWSTQKYTADGVSGPAPRSVAAALVVVADEKPLLVTLFGETDPSSLGHQGAGKMLGDVWAYDIAANTWSEVDTKITNTSDRPVPRGWFDADVVGQSAILVSGGLGEENNRLDDAWLLQF
;
A
#
# COMPACT_ATOMS: atom_id res chain seq x y z
N MET A 1 21.45 -15.26 4.94
CA MET A 1 20.10 -15.60 4.43
C MET A 1 19.12 -14.87 5.34
N VAL A 2 18.21 -14.06 4.78
CA VAL A 2 17.20 -13.36 5.57
C VAL A 2 16.10 -14.35 5.93
N SER A 3 15.66 -14.36 7.19
CA SER A 3 14.58 -15.25 7.66
C SER A 3 13.53 -14.43 8.41
N ALA A 4 12.28 -14.86 8.32
CA ALA A 4 11.16 -14.24 9.02
C ALA A 4 10.12 -15.30 9.42
N SER A 5 9.19 -14.92 10.29
CA SER A 5 8.15 -15.84 10.75
C SER A 5 6.76 -15.23 10.61
N TRP A 6 5.83 -16.01 10.06
CA TRP A 6 4.42 -15.68 9.97
C TRP A 6 3.67 -16.08 11.23
N THR A 7 2.86 -15.20 11.75
CA THR A 7 1.88 -15.43 12.82
C THR A 7 0.50 -15.04 12.32
N SER A 8 -0.45 -15.98 12.34
CA SER A 8 -1.86 -15.68 12.10
C SER A 8 -2.42 -14.92 13.30
N LEU A 9 -3.02 -13.77 13.07
CA LEU A 9 -3.60 -12.92 14.13
C LEU A 9 -5.09 -13.17 14.30
N VAL A 10 -5.86 -13.08 13.23
CA VAL A 10 -7.32 -13.17 13.26
C VAL A 10 -7.88 -13.48 11.87
N THR A 11 -9.02 -14.17 11.83
CA THR A 11 -9.89 -14.32 10.67
C THR A 11 -11.25 -13.71 11.04
N SER A 12 -11.76 -12.79 10.23
CA SER A 12 -13.01 -12.09 10.52
C SER A 12 -13.65 -11.53 9.26
N ASN A 13 -14.98 -11.65 9.18
CA ASN A 13 -15.76 -11.08 8.09
C ASN A 13 -15.57 -9.56 7.94
N GLU A 14 -15.24 -8.85 9.01
CA GLU A 14 -14.94 -7.42 8.98
C GLU A 14 -13.69 -7.11 8.14
N LEU A 15 -12.75 -8.06 8.04
CA LEU A 15 -11.53 -7.94 7.23
C LEU A 15 -11.73 -8.37 5.79
N GLN A 16 -12.82 -9.06 5.44
CA GLN A 16 -13.04 -9.63 4.12
C GLN A 16 -13.17 -8.54 3.05
N ARG A 17 -12.05 -8.15 2.45
CA ARG A 17 -11.98 -7.09 1.45
C ARG A 17 -10.69 -7.12 0.63
N SER A 18 -10.72 -6.52 -0.54
CA SER A 18 -9.54 -6.17 -1.34
C SER A 18 -9.52 -4.67 -1.66
N SER A 19 -8.41 -4.13 -2.14
CA SER A 19 -8.28 -2.72 -2.56
C SER A 19 -8.59 -1.69 -1.47
N HIS A 20 -8.41 -2.06 -0.21
CA HIS A 20 -8.52 -1.22 0.98
C HIS A 20 -7.17 -0.60 1.33
N ILE A 21 -7.15 0.22 2.37
CA ILE A 21 -5.92 0.64 3.06
C ILE A 21 -5.78 -0.06 4.40
N LEU A 22 -4.53 -0.29 4.80
CA LEU A 22 -4.11 -0.65 6.14
C LEU A 22 -2.98 0.28 6.56
N SER A 23 -3.17 1.00 7.66
CA SER A 23 -2.14 1.86 8.25
C SER A 23 -1.90 1.49 9.69
N VAL A 24 -0.66 1.44 10.11
CA VAL A 24 -0.29 1.11 11.49
C VAL A 24 0.10 2.37 12.25
N VAL A 25 -0.57 2.62 13.38
CA VAL A 25 -0.24 3.68 14.32
C VAL A 25 -0.18 3.11 15.74
N ASN A 26 0.92 3.33 16.45
CA ASN A 26 1.12 2.87 17.83
C ASN A 26 0.91 1.35 18.04
N GLY A 27 1.17 0.55 17.00
CA GLY A 27 1.01 -0.90 17.01
C GLY A 27 -0.43 -1.39 16.83
N SER A 28 -1.35 -0.54 16.40
CA SER A 28 -2.68 -0.92 15.94
C SER A 28 -2.80 -0.68 14.44
N GLY A 29 -3.39 -1.63 13.71
CA GLY A 29 -3.76 -1.49 12.31
C GLY A 29 -5.13 -0.83 12.16
N TYR A 30 -5.24 0.10 11.23
CA TYR A 30 -6.48 0.81 10.88
C TYR A 30 -6.80 0.54 9.41
N ILE A 31 -7.97 0.00 9.15
CA ILE A 31 -8.43 -0.45 7.85
C ILE A 31 -9.60 0.41 7.41
N PHE A 32 -9.58 0.88 6.16
CA PHE A 32 -10.67 1.69 5.58
C PHE A 32 -10.85 1.36 4.10
N GLY A 33 -12.11 1.43 3.62
CA GLY A 33 -12.45 1.26 2.23
C GLY A 33 -12.36 -0.18 1.73
N GLY A 34 -12.10 -0.32 0.44
CA GLY A 34 -12.03 -1.62 -0.23
C GLY A 34 -13.38 -2.13 -0.71
N GLU A 35 -13.36 -3.31 -1.30
CA GLU A 35 -14.53 -3.97 -1.90
C GLU A 35 -14.66 -5.42 -1.47
N LEU A 36 -15.90 -5.88 -1.34
CA LEU A 36 -16.25 -7.29 -1.17
C LEU A 36 -16.58 -7.94 -2.52
N LEU A 37 -17.29 -7.22 -3.37
CA LEU A 37 -17.59 -7.59 -4.75
C LEU A 37 -16.89 -6.63 -5.70
N PRO A 38 -16.50 -7.08 -6.90
CA PRO A 38 -15.80 -6.23 -7.87
C PRO A 38 -16.55 -4.93 -8.16
N ARG A 39 -15.87 -3.81 -8.06
CA ARG A 39 -16.39 -2.46 -8.33
C ARG A 39 -17.56 -2.03 -7.44
N GLN A 40 -17.65 -2.58 -6.23
CA GLN A 40 -18.64 -2.21 -5.23
C GLN A 40 -17.93 -1.88 -3.91
N PRO A 41 -17.66 -0.59 -3.63
CA PRO A 41 -17.06 -0.18 -2.38
C PRO A 41 -17.89 -0.69 -1.20
N ARG A 42 -17.22 -1.34 -0.23
CA ARG A 42 -17.89 -2.05 0.85
C ARG A 42 -18.63 -1.09 1.80
N ASP A 43 -17.89 -0.18 2.39
CA ASP A 43 -18.38 0.76 3.41
C ASP A 43 -17.41 1.94 3.57
N ASN A 44 -17.73 2.88 4.45
CA ASN A 44 -16.84 3.97 4.88
C ASN A 44 -16.52 3.90 6.38
N HIS A 45 -16.51 2.70 6.94
CA HIS A 45 -16.18 2.45 8.33
C HIS A 45 -14.66 2.33 8.52
N VAL A 46 -14.19 2.60 9.72
CA VAL A 46 -12.83 2.33 10.16
C VAL A 46 -12.82 1.10 11.03
N TYR A 47 -11.96 0.14 10.71
CA TYR A 47 -11.78 -1.09 11.48
C TYR A 47 -10.40 -1.05 12.12
N LYS A 48 -10.34 -1.29 13.43
CA LYS A 48 -9.09 -1.28 14.19
C LYS A 48 -8.74 -2.69 14.63
N LEU A 49 -7.52 -3.09 14.36
CA LEU A 49 -6.91 -4.39 14.67
C LEU A 49 -5.70 -4.17 15.58
N ASP A 50 -5.63 -4.85 16.72
CA ASP A 50 -4.43 -4.87 17.55
C ASP A 50 -3.41 -5.87 16.98
N SER A 51 -2.24 -5.36 16.58
CA SER A 51 -1.16 -6.19 16.03
C SER A 51 -0.29 -6.88 17.10
N LYS A 52 -0.44 -6.52 18.37
CA LYS A 52 0.37 -7.04 19.48
C LYS A 52 -0.27 -8.23 20.19
N SER A 53 -1.56 -8.43 20.04
CA SER A 53 -2.29 -9.50 20.71
C SER A 53 -2.21 -10.79 19.90
N GLN A 54 -1.63 -11.85 20.51
CA GLN A 54 -1.65 -13.21 19.95
C GLN A 54 -2.99 -13.93 20.24
N ALA A 55 -3.88 -13.33 21.04
CA ALA A 55 -5.21 -13.83 21.23
C ALA A 55 -6.15 -13.11 20.25
N ALA A 56 -7.07 -13.85 19.63
CA ALA A 56 -8.08 -13.27 18.75
C ALA A 56 -8.83 -12.15 19.49
N GLN A 57 -8.45 -10.91 19.21
CA GLN A 57 -9.15 -9.74 19.74
C GLN A 57 -10.26 -9.36 18.77
N PRO A 58 -11.40 -8.92 19.27
CA PRO A 58 -12.46 -8.41 18.40
C PRO A 58 -11.96 -7.20 17.62
N ILE A 59 -12.33 -7.13 16.35
CA ILE A 59 -12.08 -5.96 15.52
C ILE A 59 -13.03 -4.87 15.98
N GLU A 60 -12.47 -3.72 16.35
CA GLU A 60 -13.25 -2.55 16.70
C GLU A 60 -13.72 -1.83 15.44
N GLU A 61 -15.04 -1.71 15.25
CA GLU A 61 -15.64 -1.01 14.12
C GLU A 61 -16.12 0.38 14.55
N THR A 62 -15.71 1.41 13.81
CA THR A 62 -16.25 2.76 13.91
C THR A 62 -16.95 3.14 12.61
N LYS A 63 -18.27 3.35 12.69
CA LYS A 63 -19.08 3.70 11.52
C LYS A 63 -18.71 5.06 10.97
N GLY A 64 -18.62 5.13 9.65
CA GLY A 64 -18.46 6.40 8.94
C GLY A 64 -19.68 7.30 9.14
N THR A 65 -19.44 8.60 9.04
CA THR A 65 -20.46 9.66 9.14
C THR A 65 -20.45 10.49 7.85
N SER A 66 -21.31 11.50 7.76
CA SER A 66 -21.26 12.48 6.67
C SER A 66 -19.98 13.33 6.67
N ALA A 67 -19.23 13.33 7.78
CA ALA A 67 -17.92 13.99 7.91
C ALA A 67 -16.74 13.04 7.62
N SER A 68 -17.01 11.81 7.20
CA SER A 68 -16.00 10.83 6.79
C SER A 68 -15.85 10.80 5.26
N PRO A 69 -14.71 10.30 4.74
CA PRO A 69 -14.60 10.03 3.30
C PRO A 69 -15.71 9.07 2.86
N SER A 70 -16.17 9.21 1.62
CA SER A 70 -17.09 8.24 1.03
C SER A 70 -16.43 6.86 0.89
N SER A 71 -17.25 5.82 0.84
CA SER A 71 -16.76 4.46 0.54
C SER A 71 -16.06 4.44 -0.82
N ARG A 72 -14.85 3.85 -0.86
CA ARG A 72 -13.96 3.88 -2.03
C ARG A 72 -13.01 2.69 -2.06
N VAL A 73 -12.48 2.42 -3.25
CA VAL A 73 -11.48 1.37 -3.51
C VAL A 73 -10.21 1.97 -4.11
N GLY A 74 -9.11 1.26 -3.97
CA GLY A 74 -7.84 1.64 -4.60
C GLY A 74 -7.34 3.03 -4.18
N THR A 75 -7.74 3.50 -3.01
CA THR A 75 -7.10 4.64 -2.35
C THR A 75 -5.78 4.18 -1.72
N ALA A 76 -4.90 5.12 -1.40
CA ALA A 76 -3.67 4.86 -0.67
C ALA A 76 -3.58 5.76 0.56
N SER A 77 -2.87 5.29 1.57
CA SER A 77 -2.64 6.05 2.80
C SER A 77 -1.15 6.11 3.17
N ALA A 78 -0.81 7.08 4.00
CA ALA A 78 0.48 7.18 4.67
C ALA A 78 0.29 7.68 6.09
N THR A 79 1.18 7.28 6.98
CA THR A 79 1.20 7.74 8.37
C THR A 79 2.22 8.85 8.57
N LEU A 80 1.83 9.91 9.26
CA LEU A 80 2.72 11.01 9.66
C LEU A 80 2.22 11.61 10.98
N ASP A 81 3.10 11.83 11.95
CA ASP A 81 2.78 12.38 13.26
C ASP A 81 1.62 11.66 13.97
N GLY A 82 1.58 10.33 13.87
CA GLY A 82 0.55 9.49 14.49
C GLY A 82 -0.85 9.65 13.86
N LYS A 83 -0.96 10.26 12.70
CA LYS A 83 -2.20 10.41 11.92
C LYS A 83 -2.10 9.66 10.61
N ILE A 84 -3.25 9.31 10.03
CA ILE A 84 -3.36 8.58 8.77
C ILE A 84 -3.93 9.53 7.72
N TYR A 85 -3.17 9.71 6.65
CA TYR A 85 -3.50 10.59 5.52
C TYR A 85 -3.95 9.75 4.34
N LEU A 86 -5.07 10.10 3.73
CA LEU A 86 -5.69 9.36 2.63
C LEU A 86 -6.03 10.31 1.48
N TYR A 87 -5.70 9.91 0.26
CA TYR A 87 -5.95 10.69 -0.95
C TYR A 87 -6.79 9.92 -1.96
N SER A 88 -7.82 10.57 -2.55
CA SER A 88 -8.59 10.09 -3.70
C SER A 88 -9.05 8.63 -3.56
N GLY A 89 -8.90 7.82 -4.60
CA GLY A 89 -9.46 6.47 -4.75
C GLY A 89 -10.54 6.46 -5.83
N ARG A 90 -11.33 5.42 -5.89
CA ARG A 90 -12.41 5.25 -6.88
C ARG A 90 -13.70 4.86 -6.18
N GLY A 91 -14.81 5.47 -6.57
CA GLY A 91 -16.10 5.23 -5.91
C GLY A 91 -17.29 5.80 -6.65
N GLY A 92 -18.43 5.89 -5.94
CA GLY A 92 -19.71 6.28 -6.52
C GLY A 92 -20.28 5.24 -7.50
N GLU A 93 -21.43 5.50 -8.07
CA GLU A 93 -22.09 4.60 -9.02
C GLU A 93 -21.27 4.38 -10.30
N ALA A 94 -20.59 5.42 -10.78
CA ALA A 94 -19.75 5.35 -11.97
C ALA A 94 -18.40 4.64 -11.71
N MET A 95 -18.04 4.39 -10.45
CA MET A 95 -16.70 3.93 -10.10
C MET A 95 -15.59 4.79 -10.73
N ALA A 96 -15.78 6.09 -10.70
CA ALA A 96 -14.83 7.10 -11.20
C ALA A 96 -13.79 7.45 -10.12
N PRO A 97 -12.64 8.00 -10.50
CA PRO A 97 -11.73 8.59 -9.53
C PRO A 97 -12.44 9.67 -8.69
N VAL A 98 -12.25 9.62 -7.37
CA VAL A 98 -12.90 10.53 -6.43
C VAL A 98 -12.16 11.87 -6.45
N GLU A 99 -12.81 12.88 -7.02
CA GLU A 99 -12.28 14.23 -7.12
C GLU A 99 -12.68 15.06 -5.89
N GLU A 100 -11.69 15.56 -5.17
CA GLU A 100 -11.86 16.35 -3.94
C GLU A 100 -11.02 17.64 -3.97
N HIS A 101 -10.70 18.14 -5.18
CA HIS A 101 -9.97 19.40 -5.42
C HIS A 101 -8.64 19.48 -4.65
N GLY A 102 -7.89 18.38 -4.67
CA GLY A 102 -6.61 18.28 -3.97
C GLY A 102 -6.72 18.18 -2.45
N ALA A 103 -7.92 18.02 -1.89
CA ALA A 103 -8.08 17.78 -0.47
C ALA A 103 -7.55 16.39 -0.09
N ILE A 104 -6.95 16.30 1.09
CA ILE A 104 -6.48 15.06 1.70
C ILE A 104 -7.28 14.82 2.98
N TRP A 105 -7.72 13.59 3.19
CA TRP A 105 -8.38 13.19 4.42
C TRP A 105 -7.37 12.78 5.48
N VAL A 106 -7.65 13.13 6.73
CA VAL A 106 -6.82 12.81 7.88
C VAL A 106 -7.67 12.13 8.93
N LEU A 107 -7.33 10.90 9.26
CA LEU A 107 -7.87 10.19 10.42
C LEU A 107 -6.96 10.43 11.63
N ASP A 108 -7.56 10.83 12.74
CA ASP A 108 -6.91 10.83 14.04
C ASP A 108 -7.23 9.50 14.76
N PRO A 109 -6.26 8.57 14.91
CA PRO A 109 -6.49 7.28 15.53
C PRO A 109 -6.91 7.34 17.02
N SER A 110 -6.64 8.46 17.70
CA SER A 110 -6.99 8.63 19.11
C SER A 110 -8.47 8.93 19.32
N THR A 111 -9.11 9.56 18.34
CA THR A 111 -10.54 9.96 18.39
C THR A 111 -11.38 9.23 17.35
N LEU A 112 -10.74 8.56 16.37
CA LEU A 112 -11.36 7.95 15.20
C LEU A 112 -12.19 8.95 14.37
N GLN A 113 -11.79 10.23 14.39
CA GLN A 113 -12.44 11.29 13.64
C GLN A 113 -11.67 11.64 12.38
N TRP A 114 -12.41 11.84 11.29
CA TRP A 114 -11.89 12.30 10.03
C TRP A 114 -11.94 13.83 9.93
N THR A 115 -10.91 14.40 9.32
CA THR A 115 -10.87 15.82 8.93
C THR A 115 -10.38 15.93 7.49
N SER A 116 -11.01 16.75 6.69
CA SER A 116 -10.53 17.06 5.34
C SER A 116 -9.65 18.31 5.36
N LEU A 117 -8.45 18.22 4.79
CA LEU A 117 -7.51 19.31 4.62
C LEU A 117 -7.46 19.74 3.15
N SER A 118 -8.15 20.82 2.82
CA SER A 118 -8.04 21.43 1.49
C SER A 118 -6.70 22.16 1.34
N PRO A 119 -6.14 22.26 0.11
CA PRO A 119 -5.00 23.12 -0.17
C PRO A 119 -5.19 24.53 0.35
N ALA A 120 -4.14 25.16 0.84
CA ALA A 120 -4.19 26.53 1.35
C ALA A 120 -4.48 27.53 0.22
N ASP A 121 -3.98 27.27 -0.97
CA ASP A 121 -4.27 27.99 -2.20
C ASP A 121 -5.00 27.07 -3.16
N SER A 122 -6.29 27.31 -3.37
CA SER A 122 -7.14 26.52 -4.26
C SER A 122 -6.82 26.71 -5.76
N SER A 123 -6.00 27.70 -6.11
CA SER A 123 -5.54 27.95 -7.47
C SER A 123 -4.21 27.25 -7.79
N ALA A 124 -3.50 26.78 -6.77
CA ALA A 124 -2.25 26.06 -6.95
C ALA A 124 -2.50 24.65 -7.53
N PRO A 125 -1.58 24.11 -8.31
CA PRO A 125 -1.71 22.76 -8.86
C PRO A 125 -1.70 21.70 -7.76
N PHE A 126 -2.48 20.64 -7.97
CA PHE A 126 -2.56 19.47 -7.11
C PHE A 126 -2.64 18.19 -7.97
N PRO A 127 -2.36 16.98 -7.39
CA PRO A 127 -2.44 15.75 -8.16
C PRO A 127 -3.87 15.48 -8.65
N PRO A 128 -4.07 15.02 -9.90
CA PRO A 128 -5.39 14.63 -10.38
C PRO A 128 -5.96 13.48 -9.57
N ALA A 129 -7.29 13.39 -9.52
CA ALA A 129 -7.98 12.25 -8.89
C ALA A 129 -7.57 10.94 -9.54
N ARG A 130 -7.35 9.92 -8.73
CA ARG A 130 -6.75 8.64 -9.14
C ARG A 130 -7.08 7.49 -8.19
N SER A 131 -6.91 6.27 -8.68
CA SER A 131 -6.97 5.05 -7.87
C SER A 131 -5.74 4.19 -8.11
N TYR A 132 -5.51 3.21 -7.24
CA TYR A 132 -4.37 2.29 -7.34
C TYR A 132 -3.02 3.01 -7.49
N HIS A 133 -2.94 4.19 -6.90
CA HIS A 133 -1.71 4.91 -6.63
C HIS A 133 -1.10 4.38 -5.33
N CYS A 134 0.11 4.78 -5.04
CA CYS A 134 0.76 4.50 -3.77
C CYS A 134 1.08 5.78 -3.01
N SER A 135 1.21 5.64 -1.69
CA SER A 135 1.53 6.73 -0.78
C SER A 135 2.52 6.27 0.28
N THR A 136 3.34 7.20 0.73
CA THR A 136 4.23 7.03 1.89
C THR A 136 4.54 8.39 2.49
N SER A 137 5.22 8.43 3.64
CA SER A 137 5.71 9.68 4.24
C SER A 137 7.23 9.67 4.38
N ASN A 138 7.83 10.85 4.55
CA ASN A 138 9.24 10.94 4.94
C ASN A 138 9.43 10.84 6.47
N ASN A 139 8.37 10.56 7.22
CA ASN A 139 8.34 10.53 8.68
C ASN A 139 8.77 11.84 9.38
N ASP A 140 8.75 12.96 8.66
CA ASP A 140 9.13 14.28 9.14
C ASP A 140 8.01 15.31 8.85
N ASP A 141 7.84 15.72 7.60
CA ASP A 141 6.93 16.82 7.25
C ASP A 141 6.10 16.61 5.99
N LYS A 142 6.28 15.50 5.25
CA LYS A 142 5.67 15.30 3.92
C LYS A 142 5.04 13.93 3.73
N ILE A 143 3.93 13.96 3.01
CA ILE A 143 3.27 12.80 2.41
C ILE A 143 3.60 12.80 0.92
N PHE A 144 3.95 11.64 0.35
CA PHE A 144 4.15 11.45 -1.08
C PHE A 144 3.01 10.66 -1.69
N ILE A 145 2.56 11.10 -2.87
CA ILE A 145 1.57 10.41 -3.72
C ILE A 145 2.24 10.13 -5.07
N HIS A 146 2.16 8.89 -5.54
CA HIS A 146 2.82 8.49 -6.77
C HIS A 146 1.94 7.61 -7.65
N ALA A 147 2.02 7.85 -8.98
CA ALA A 147 1.47 6.98 -10.02
C ALA A 147 -0.05 6.74 -9.92
N GLY A 148 -0.54 5.58 -10.35
CA GLY A 148 -1.94 5.20 -10.29
C GLY A 148 -2.73 5.41 -11.57
N CYS A 149 -4.03 5.22 -11.46
CA CYS A 149 -4.98 5.23 -12.57
C CYS A 149 -5.91 6.43 -12.43
N PRO A 150 -5.78 7.47 -13.26
CA PRO A 150 -6.77 8.52 -13.41
C PRO A 150 -8.00 7.97 -14.15
N GLU A 151 -8.87 8.83 -14.68
CA GLU A 151 -10.03 8.41 -15.47
C GLU A 151 -9.62 7.54 -16.67
N SER A 152 -8.49 7.87 -17.30
CA SER A 152 -7.94 7.15 -18.44
C SER A 152 -6.41 7.07 -18.37
N GLY A 153 -5.86 5.92 -18.66
CA GLY A 153 -4.41 5.68 -18.70
C GLY A 153 -3.79 5.38 -17.33
N ARG A 154 -2.52 5.71 -17.21
CA ARG A 154 -1.67 5.50 -16.02
C ARG A 154 -0.79 6.73 -15.82
N LEU A 155 -0.37 6.95 -14.59
CA LEU A 155 0.48 8.09 -14.20
C LEU A 155 1.88 7.63 -13.81
N ALA A 156 2.85 8.53 -13.93
CA ALA A 156 4.23 8.37 -13.46
C ALA A 156 4.67 9.54 -12.57
N ASP A 157 3.75 10.50 -12.34
CA ASP A 157 4.01 11.70 -11.56
C ASP A 157 4.30 11.37 -10.08
N LEU A 158 5.03 12.26 -9.46
CA LEU A 158 5.30 12.24 -8.02
C LEU A 158 4.90 13.59 -7.44
N TRP A 159 4.12 13.55 -6.37
CA TRP A 159 3.70 14.73 -5.63
C TRP A 159 4.05 14.61 -4.16
N SER A 160 4.35 15.71 -3.51
CA SER A 160 4.43 15.80 -2.06
C SER A 160 3.38 16.77 -1.52
N PHE A 161 2.78 16.40 -0.40
CA PHE A 161 1.89 17.26 0.39
C PHE A 161 2.54 17.58 1.73
N GLN A 162 2.58 18.85 2.10
CA GLN A 162 3.03 19.30 3.41
C GLN A 162 1.81 19.68 4.26
N PRO A 163 1.43 18.88 5.27
CA PRO A 163 0.21 19.11 6.05
C PRO A 163 0.19 20.44 6.80
N SER A 164 1.33 20.91 7.32
CA SER A 164 1.43 22.15 8.10
C SER A 164 1.11 23.40 7.28
N SER A 165 1.54 23.46 6.01
CA SER A 165 1.25 24.56 5.09
C SER A 165 0.07 24.26 4.17
N ARG A 166 -0.40 23.02 4.10
CA ARG A 166 -1.43 22.49 3.18
C ARG A 166 -1.09 22.77 1.72
N THR A 167 0.18 22.50 1.36
CA THR A 167 0.73 22.80 0.03
C THR A 167 1.10 21.53 -0.70
N TRP A 168 0.65 21.41 -1.95
CA TRP A 168 1.12 20.41 -2.90
C TRP A 168 2.34 20.90 -3.66
N THR A 169 3.28 20.02 -3.92
CA THR A 169 4.43 20.26 -4.80
C THR A 169 4.58 19.11 -5.75
N GLN A 170 4.57 19.39 -7.06
CA GLN A 170 4.92 18.39 -8.06
C GLN A 170 6.44 18.23 -8.09
N LEU A 171 6.88 16.98 -8.07
CA LEU A 171 8.28 16.57 -8.08
C LEU A 171 8.62 15.94 -9.44
N ALA A 172 9.86 15.52 -9.63
CA ALA A 172 10.27 14.86 -10.88
C ALA A 172 9.47 13.57 -11.11
N ASP A 173 8.96 13.39 -12.33
CA ASP A 173 8.27 12.18 -12.73
C ASP A 173 9.20 10.97 -12.70
N ALA A 174 8.66 9.83 -12.31
CA ALA A 174 9.40 8.58 -12.29
C ALA A 174 9.69 8.04 -13.71
N PRO A 175 10.73 7.19 -13.86
CA PRO A 175 11.03 6.54 -15.13
C PRO A 175 9.83 5.76 -15.70
N SER A 176 9.71 5.74 -17.02
CA SER A 176 8.69 4.97 -17.76
C SER A 176 8.82 3.46 -17.50
N PRO A 177 7.72 2.70 -17.62
CA PRO A 177 6.38 3.15 -18.01
C PRO A 177 5.58 3.73 -16.83
N PRO A 178 4.55 4.59 -17.11
CA PRO A 178 3.49 4.92 -16.15
C PRO A 178 2.76 3.65 -15.69
N ARG A 179 2.34 3.58 -14.44
CA ARG A 179 1.76 2.34 -13.90
C ARG A 179 0.76 2.58 -12.75
N GLY A 180 -0.19 1.66 -12.58
CA GLY A 180 -1.03 1.54 -11.40
C GLY A 180 -0.66 0.31 -10.58
N GLY A 181 -1.12 0.20 -9.33
CA GLY A 181 -0.78 -0.92 -8.45
C GLY A 181 0.73 -1.04 -8.20
N THR A 182 1.48 0.07 -8.31
CA THR A 182 2.90 0.16 -7.97
C THR A 182 3.07 0.36 -6.47
N SER A 183 4.29 0.14 -5.98
CA SER A 183 4.63 0.30 -4.58
C SER A 183 5.76 1.29 -4.41
N ILE A 184 5.69 2.09 -3.34
CA ILE A 184 6.80 2.95 -2.90
C ILE A 184 7.06 2.77 -1.41
N ALA A 185 8.31 2.92 -1.01
CA ALA A 185 8.72 2.98 0.40
C ALA A 185 9.75 4.09 0.59
N PHE A 186 9.72 4.75 1.74
CA PHE A 186 10.68 5.80 2.07
C PHE A 186 11.70 5.30 3.10
N TYR A 187 12.97 5.58 2.85
CA TYR A 187 14.02 5.36 3.83
C TYR A 187 15.19 6.32 3.61
N ASN A 188 15.60 7.01 4.65
CA ASN A 188 16.80 7.84 4.70
C ASN A 188 16.94 8.84 3.53
N GLY A 189 15.87 9.61 3.25
CA GLY A 189 15.85 10.61 2.18
C GLY A 189 15.56 10.07 0.78
N LEU A 190 15.40 8.76 0.63
CA LEU A 190 15.18 8.09 -0.64
C LEU A 190 13.79 7.44 -0.70
N LEU A 191 13.10 7.55 -1.84
CA LEU A 191 11.93 6.75 -2.17
C LEU A 191 12.36 5.60 -3.09
N TYR A 192 11.97 4.40 -2.72
CA TYR A 192 12.15 3.18 -3.51
C TYR A 192 10.85 2.82 -4.19
N ARG A 193 10.84 2.73 -5.51
CA ARG A 193 9.68 2.41 -6.33
C ARG A 193 9.89 1.11 -7.08
N MET A 194 8.92 0.20 -7.03
CA MET A 194 8.94 -1.04 -7.78
C MET A 194 7.53 -1.54 -8.09
N ASN A 195 7.42 -2.66 -8.81
CA ASN A 195 6.15 -3.32 -9.14
C ASN A 195 5.21 -2.45 -9.99
N GLY A 196 3.98 -2.91 -10.16
CA GLY A 196 2.90 -2.22 -10.84
C GLY A 196 2.58 -2.77 -12.22
N PHE A 197 1.47 -2.30 -12.78
CA PHE A 197 0.93 -2.71 -14.07
C PHE A 197 0.83 -1.51 -15.02
N ASP A 198 1.43 -1.62 -16.20
CA ASP A 198 1.47 -0.52 -17.19
C ASP A 198 0.24 -0.45 -18.10
N GLY A 199 -0.70 -1.38 -17.91
CA GLY A 199 -1.88 -1.54 -18.77
C GLY A 199 -1.75 -2.72 -19.75
N LYS A 200 -0.58 -3.38 -19.79
CA LYS A 200 -0.30 -4.54 -20.65
C LYS A 200 0.37 -5.67 -19.87
N SER A 201 1.31 -5.35 -18.99
CA SER A 201 2.08 -6.31 -18.21
C SER A 201 2.48 -5.77 -16.84
N GLU A 202 2.68 -6.68 -15.91
CA GLU A 202 3.32 -6.40 -14.64
C GLU A 202 4.78 -5.99 -14.84
N GLN A 203 5.22 -5.06 -14.02
CA GLN A 203 6.55 -4.50 -14.06
C GLN A 203 7.48 -5.18 -13.04
N GLY A 204 8.71 -5.42 -13.44
CA GLY A 204 9.78 -6.00 -12.63
C GLY A 204 11.15 -5.69 -13.23
N GLY A 205 12.22 -6.21 -12.60
CA GLY A 205 13.59 -6.04 -13.09
C GLY A 205 14.18 -4.64 -12.92
N SER A 206 13.47 -3.74 -12.27
CA SER A 206 13.97 -2.42 -11.93
C SER A 206 13.49 -1.98 -10.56
N LEU A 207 14.42 -1.41 -9.80
CA LEU A 207 14.19 -0.66 -8.59
C LEU A 207 14.53 0.80 -8.90
N ASP A 208 13.51 1.66 -8.98
CA ASP A 208 13.69 3.08 -9.20
C ASP A 208 13.85 3.78 -7.85
N ILE A 209 14.83 4.67 -7.74
CA ILE A 209 15.19 5.34 -6.50
C ILE A 209 15.13 6.86 -6.74
N TYR A 210 14.24 7.52 -6.00
CA TYR A 210 14.12 8.98 -6.01
C TYR A 210 14.88 9.56 -4.82
N ASP A 211 15.76 10.50 -5.10
CA ASP A 211 16.46 11.28 -4.07
C ASP A 211 15.71 12.60 -3.84
N GLN A 212 15.19 12.77 -2.62
CA GLN A 212 14.43 13.95 -2.21
C GLN A 212 15.28 15.22 -2.24
N ALA A 213 16.57 15.12 -1.96
CA ALA A 213 17.47 16.29 -1.87
C ALA A 213 17.77 16.85 -3.25
N SER A 214 17.99 16.00 -4.25
CA SER A 214 18.30 16.40 -5.63
C SER A 214 17.08 16.50 -6.54
N ASN A 215 15.92 15.99 -6.12
CA ASN A 215 14.71 15.85 -6.94
C ASN A 215 14.99 15.07 -8.24
N THR A 216 15.71 13.97 -8.15
CA THR A 216 16.07 13.14 -9.31
C THR A 216 15.83 11.65 -9.07
N TRP A 217 15.61 10.92 -10.16
CA TRP A 217 15.46 9.47 -10.16
C TRP A 217 16.72 8.79 -10.70
N SER A 218 17.05 7.65 -10.12
CA SER A 218 17.99 6.67 -10.65
C SER A 218 17.34 5.30 -10.70
N THR A 219 17.88 4.37 -11.48
CA THR A 219 17.32 3.02 -11.63
C THR A 219 18.41 1.99 -11.43
N GLN A 220 18.17 1.04 -10.54
CA GLN A 220 18.96 -0.17 -10.39
C GLN A 220 18.26 -1.33 -11.09
N LYS A 221 18.99 -2.11 -11.90
CA LYS A 221 18.47 -3.29 -12.58
C LYS A 221 18.76 -4.54 -11.78
N TYR A 222 17.82 -5.49 -11.82
CA TYR A 222 17.99 -6.83 -11.27
C TYR A 222 17.33 -7.87 -12.18
N THR A 223 17.67 -9.14 -12.00
CA THR A 223 17.04 -10.25 -12.74
C THR A 223 15.72 -10.61 -12.07
N ALA A 224 14.60 -10.38 -12.76
CA ALA A 224 13.25 -10.60 -12.25
C ALA A 224 12.70 -11.97 -12.67
N ASP A 225 13.40 -13.04 -12.27
CA ASP A 225 13.13 -14.43 -12.68
C ASP A 225 12.43 -15.25 -11.58
N GLY A 226 12.18 -14.67 -10.41
CA GLY A 226 11.65 -15.39 -9.25
C GLY A 226 12.67 -16.35 -8.59
N VAL A 227 13.96 -16.21 -8.94
CA VAL A 227 15.07 -17.03 -8.39
C VAL A 227 16.21 -16.13 -7.90
N SER A 228 16.63 -15.18 -8.73
CA SER A 228 17.70 -14.22 -8.42
C SER A 228 17.14 -12.88 -7.90
N GLY A 229 15.87 -12.63 -8.09
CA GLY A 229 15.12 -11.47 -7.64
C GLY A 229 13.63 -11.63 -7.88
N PRO A 230 12.79 -10.77 -7.29
CA PRO A 230 11.34 -10.91 -7.37
C PRO A 230 10.84 -10.87 -8.82
N ALA A 231 9.94 -11.80 -9.16
CA ALA A 231 9.25 -11.79 -10.46
C ALA A 231 8.42 -10.52 -10.65
N PRO A 232 8.11 -10.12 -11.90
CA PRO A 232 7.22 -9.00 -12.19
C PRO A 232 5.87 -9.18 -11.48
N ARG A 233 5.36 -8.11 -10.88
CA ARG A 233 4.11 -8.15 -10.09
C ARG A 233 3.46 -6.78 -10.00
N SER A 234 2.17 -6.76 -9.72
CA SER A 234 1.41 -5.57 -9.38
C SER A 234 0.59 -5.79 -8.10
N VAL A 235 0.00 -4.75 -7.56
CA VAL A 235 -0.85 -4.78 -6.35
C VAL A 235 -0.23 -5.58 -5.20
N ALA A 236 1.07 -5.44 -5.08
CA ALA A 236 1.96 -5.98 -4.05
C ALA A 236 2.34 -4.88 -3.07
N ALA A 237 2.89 -5.23 -1.93
CA ALA A 237 3.49 -4.27 -1.02
C ALA A 237 5.00 -4.11 -1.26
N ALA A 238 5.54 -2.93 -0.92
CA ALA A 238 6.95 -2.69 -0.71
C ALA A 238 7.13 -1.81 0.52
N LEU A 239 7.88 -2.28 1.50
CA LEU A 239 8.02 -1.66 2.82
C LEU A 239 9.48 -1.76 3.28
N VAL A 240 9.94 -0.79 4.06
CA VAL A 240 11.27 -0.89 4.66
C VAL A 240 11.14 -1.34 6.11
N VAL A 241 11.83 -2.44 6.44
CA VAL A 241 12.01 -2.92 7.81
C VAL A 241 13.47 -2.86 8.21
N VAL A 242 13.73 -2.84 9.52
CA VAL A 242 15.10 -2.96 10.07
C VAL A 242 15.19 -4.29 10.81
N ALA A 243 15.95 -5.21 10.25
CA ALA A 243 16.22 -6.53 10.83
C ALA A 243 17.71 -6.65 11.15
N ASP A 244 18.07 -7.04 12.38
CA ASP A 244 19.46 -7.12 12.84
C ASP A 244 20.28 -5.86 12.51
N GLU A 245 19.71 -4.68 12.77
CA GLU A 245 20.28 -3.35 12.48
C GLU A 245 20.46 -3.05 10.97
N LYS A 246 19.94 -3.89 10.08
CA LYS A 246 20.03 -3.72 8.63
C LYS A 246 18.71 -3.25 8.05
N PRO A 247 18.70 -2.15 7.29
CA PRO A 247 17.51 -1.74 6.54
C PRO A 247 17.33 -2.65 5.32
N LEU A 248 16.16 -3.25 5.23
CA LEU A 248 15.74 -4.11 4.14
C LEU A 248 14.48 -3.55 3.48
N LEU A 249 14.51 -3.35 2.17
CA LEU A 249 13.29 -3.13 1.40
C LEU A 249 12.66 -4.51 1.13
N VAL A 250 11.49 -4.73 1.68
CA VAL A 250 10.75 -5.99 1.54
C VAL A 250 9.61 -5.82 0.56
N THR A 251 9.53 -6.69 -0.45
CA THR A 251 8.33 -6.83 -1.29
C THR A 251 7.74 -8.23 -1.11
N LEU A 252 6.41 -8.31 -1.08
CA LEU A 252 5.71 -9.56 -0.80
C LEU A 252 4.42 -9.63 -1.60
N PHE A 253 4.01 -10.86 -1.94
CA PHE A 253 2.78 -11.19 -2.61
C PHE A 253 2.60 -10.43 -3.95
N GLY A 254 1.37 -10.19 -4.36
CA GLY A 254 1.03 -9.48 -5.58
C GLY A 254 0.47 -10.37 -6.67
N GLU A 255 -0.06 -9.74 -7.69
CA GLU A 255 -0.59 -10.39 -8.88
C GLU A 255 0.47 -10.43 -9.99
N THR A 256 0.52 -11.57 -10.69
CA THR A 256 1.22 -11.73 -11.97
C THR A 256 0.26 -12.41 -12.95
N ASP A 257 0.54 -12.36 -14.27
CA ASP A 257 -0.36 -12.90 -15.30
C ASP A 257 -1.81 -12.42 -15.12
N PRO A 258 -2.10 -11.14 -15.39
CA PRO A 258 -3.38 -10.51 -15.05
C PRO A 258 -4.55 -11.23 -15.73
N SER A 259 -5.70 -11.26 -15.04
CA SER A 259 -6.92 -11.87 -15.57
C SER A 259 -7.36 -11.22 -16.87
N SER A 260 -7.74 -12.04 -17.86
CA SER A 260 -8.37 -11.57 -19.10
C SER A 260 -9.74 -10.89 -18.86
N LEU A 261 -10.33 -11.08 -17.68
CA LEU A 261 -11.58 -10.42 -17.25
C LEU A 261 -11.32 -9.08 -16.58
N GLY A 262 -10.05 -8.63 -16.51
CA GLY A 262 -9.66 -7.41 -15.81
C GLY A 262 -10.10 -7.47 -14.34
N HIS A 263 -10.67 -6.39 -13.81
CA HIS A 263 -11.08 -6.29 -12.40
C HIS A 263 -12.24 -7.24 -11.99
N GLN A 264 -12.83 -7.99 -12.89
CA GLN A 264 -13.86 -8.99 -12.56
C GLN A 264 -13.27 -10.38 -12.31
N GLY A 265 -12.01 -10.57 -12.58
CA GLY A 265 -11.29 -11.82 -12.36
C GLY A 265 -10.06 -11.62 -11.48
N ALA A 266 -9.43 -12.71 -11.11
CA ALA A 266 -8.12 -12.74 -10.48
C ALA A 266 -7.10 -13.31 -11.47
N GLY A 267 -5.90 -12.73 -11.49
CA GLY A 267 -4.75 -13.33 -12.15
C GLY A 267 -4.08 -14.36 -11.25
N LYS A 268 -2.86 -14.73 -11.56
CA LYS A 268 -2.04 -15.59 -10.71
C LYS A 268 -1.50 -14.79 -9.52
N MET A 269 -1.66 -15.31 -8.32
CA MET A 269 -1.18 -14.66 -7.11
C MET A 269 0.16 -15.24 -6.65
N LEU A 270 1.06 -14.37 -6.24
CA LEU A 270 2.36 -14.73 -5.69
C LEU A 270 2.26 -14.88 -4.17
N GLY A 271 3.01 -15.84 -3.62
CA GLY A 271 3.07 -16.12 -2.18
C GLY A 271 4.46 -15.91 -1.56
N ASP A 272 5.41 -15.39 -2.32
CA ASP A 272 6.80 -15.19 -1.95
C ASP A 272 7.03 -13.89 -1.19
N VAL A 273 8.14 -13.83 -0.47
CA VAL A 273 8.65 -12.63 0.22
C VAL A 273 10.10 -12.44 -0.20
N TRP A 274 10.42 -11.25 -0.66
CA TRP A 274 11.77 -10.86 -1.09
C TRP A 274 12.29 -9.70 -0.26
N ALA A 275 13.56 -9.74 0.06
CA ALA A 275 14.27 -8.67 0.75
C ALA A 275 15.43 -8.15 -0.11
N TYR A 276 15.50 -6.83 -0.26
CA TYR A 276 16.63 -6.13 -0.83
C TYR A 276 17.44 -5.49 0.29
N ASP A 277 18.68 -5.95 0.45
CA ASP A 277 19.65 -5.31 1.35
C ASP A 277 20.07 -3.97 0.74
N ILE A 278 19.62 -2.88 1.35
CA ILE A 278 19.84 -1.52 0.84
C ILE A 278 21.33 -1.17 0.81
N ALA A 279 22.10 -1.66 1.76
CA ALA A 279 23.54 -1.39 1.84
C ALA A 279 24.35 -2.23 0.87
N ALA A 280 23.96 -3.52 0.68
CA ALA A 280 24.66 -4.45 -0.18
C ALA A 280 24.19 -4.40 -1.64
N ASN A 281 23.06 -3.78 -1.93
CA ASN A 281 22.40 -3.75 -3.25
C ASN A 281 22.10 -5.15 -3.80
N THR A 282 21.60 -6.06 -2.97
CA THR A 282 21.33 -7.45 -3.35
C THR A 282 19.95 -7.92 -2.93
N TRP A 283 19.30 -8.69 -3.79
CA TRP A 283 18.05 -9.37 -3.51
C TRP A 283 18.29 -10.76 -2.90
N SER A 284 17.43 -11.16 -2.01
CA SER A 284 17.31 -12.54 -1.53
C SER A 284 15.86 -12.87 -1.23
N GLU A 285 15.44 -14.09 -1.54
CA GLU A 285 14.16 -14.60 -1.06
C GLU A 285 14.25 -14.83 0.46
N VAL A 286 13.19 -14.47 1.18
CA VAL A 286 13.12 -14.59 2.63
C VAL A 286 12.66 -16.01 3.00
N ASP A 287 13.45 -16.72 3.81
CA ASP A 287 13.03 -18.01 4.38
C ASP A 287 11.96 -17.75 5.45
N THR A 288 10.70 -18.08 5.13
CA THR A 288 9.59 -17.84 6.03
C THR A 288 9.12 -19.10 6.76
N LYS A 289 8.93 -19.01 8.08
CA LYS A 289 8.40 -20.06 8.95
C LYS A 289 7.02 -19.68 9.47
N ILE A 290 6.27 -20.66 9.95
CA ILE A 290 4.96 -20.47 10.58
C ILE A 290 5.10 -20.73 12.07
N THR A 291 4.47 -19.91 12.92
CA THR A 291 4.66 -19.99 14.38
C THR A 291 3.47 -20.56 15.13
N ASN A 292 2.24 -20.28 14.75
CA ASN A 292 1.05 -20.56 15.58
C ASN A 292 -0.09 -21.32 14.87
N THR A 293 0.10 -21.71 13.63
CA THR A 293 -0.86 -22.48 12.83
C THR A 293 -0.14 -23.44 11.89
N SER A 294 -0.83 -24.39 11.29
CA SER A 294 -0.30 -25.24 10.22
C SER A 294 -0.37 -24.58 8.85
N ASP A 295 -1.23 -23.56 8.70
CA ASP A 295 -1.51 -22.93 7.43
C ASP A 295 -0.59 -21.75 7.19
N ARG A 296 -0.27 -21.48 5.93
CA ARG A 296 0.46 -20.31 5.47
C ARG A 296 -0.51 -19.24 4.98
N PRO A 297 -0.11 -17.96 5.00
CA PRO A 297 -0.88 -16.94 4.29
C PRO A 297 -1.11 -17.37 2.84
N VAL A 298 -2.37 -17.32 2.38
CA VAL A 298 -2.71 -17.62 0.99
C VAL A 298 -2.04 -16.61 0.06
N PRO A 299 -1.48 -17.04 -1.10
CA PRO A 299 -1.02 -16.13 -2.14
C PRO A 299 -2.10 -15.10 -2.49
N ARG A 300 -1.72 -13.82 -2.58
CA ARG A 300 -2.68 -12.72 -2.70
C ARG A 300 -2.15 -11.51 -3.42
N GLY A 301 -3.03 -10.77 -4.06
CA GLY A 301 -2.81 -9.39 -4.50
C GLY A 301 -3.90 -8.48 -3.93
N TRP A 302 -3.86 -7.18 -4.22
CA TRP A 302 -4.91 -6.23 -3.85
C TRP A 302 -5.19 -6.14 -2.33
N PHE A 303 -4.24 -6.63 -1.53
CA PHE A 303 -4.18 -6.49 -0.08
C PHE A 303 -3.52 -5.16 0.29
N ASP A 304 -3.46 -4.87 1.58
CA ASP A 304 -2.57 -3.82 2.06
C ASP A 304 -1.74 -4.30 3.24
N ALA A 305 -0.62 -3.63 3.48
CA ALA A 305 0.33 -3.97 4.52
C ALA A 305 1.06 -2.73 5.02
N ASP A 306 1.40 -2.72 6.32
CA ASP A 306 2.20 -1.64 6.91
C ASP A 306 3.14 -2.19 7.99
N VAL A 307 4.14 -1.39 8.35
CA VAL A 307 5.19 -1.78 9.29
C VAL A 307 4.72 -1.64 10.73
N VAL A 308 4.94 -2.67 11.54
CA VAL A 308 4.72 -2.66 13.00
C VAL A 308 6.07 -2.53 13.70
N GLY A 309 6.24 -1.45 14.42
CA GLY A 309 7.54 -1.15 15.04
C GLY A 309 8.61 -0.88 13.99
N GLN A 310 9.66 -1.69 13.95
CA GLN A 310 10.73 -1.57 12.96
C GLN A 310 10.95 -2.85 12.14
N SER A 311 10.56 -4.01 12.68
CA SER A 311 10.97 -5.31 12.13
C SER A 311 9.80 -6.27 11.86
N ALA A 312 8.55 -5.78 11.88
CA ALA A 312 7.40 -6.60 11.52
C ALA A 312 6.52 -5.93 10.48
N ILE A 313 5.81 -6.72 9.70
CA ILE A 313 4.86 -6.29 8.68
C ILE A 313 3.49 -6.90 9.02
N LEU A 314 2.48 -6.05 9.20
CA LEU A 314 1.08 -6.45 9.29
C LEU A 314 0.49 -6.50 7.89
N VAL A 315 -0.19 -7.59 7.57
CA VAL A 315 -0.88 -7.83 6.30
C VAL A 315 -2.34 -8.09 6.59
N SER A 316 -3.26 -7.55 5.79
CA SER A 316 -4.69 -7.81 5.92
C SER A 316 -5.37 -8.01 4.57
N GLY A 317 -6.32 -8.94 4.51
CA GLY A 317 -7.23 -9.15 3.39
C GLY A 317 -6.54 -9.39 2.05
N GLY A 318 -7.12 -8.88 1.00
CA GLY A 318 -6.67 -9.03 -0.38
C GLY A 318 -7.56 -9.93 -1.23
N LEU A 319 -7.08 -10.24 -2.43
CA LEU A 319 -7.71 -11.10 -3.41
C LEU A 319 -6.88 -12.37 -3.61
N GLY A 320 -7.53 -13.53 -3.47
CA GLY A 320 -6.95 -14.84 -3.80
C GLY A 320 -7.16 -15.22 -5.27
N GLU A 321 -6.50 -16.28 -5.73
CA GLU A 321 -6.58 -16.78 -7.13
C GLU A 321 -8.01 -17.21 -7.53
N GLU A 322 -8.83 -17.65 -6.57
CA GLU A 322 -10.22 -18.03 -6.80
C GLU A 322 -11.18 -16.82 -6.90
N ASN A 323 -10.61 -15.61 -6.99
CA ASN A 323 -11.35 -14.34 -7.01
C ASN A 323 -12.17 -14.08 -5.72
N ASN A 324 -11.79 -14.72 -4.63
CA ASN A 324 -12.35 -14.52 -3.31
C ASN A 324 -11.61 -13.43 -2.54
N ARG A 325 -12.34 -12.60 -1.81
CA ARG A 325 -11.73 -11.64 -0.88
C ARG A 325 -11.36 -12.37 0.40
N LEU A 326 -10.12 -12.17 0.84
CA LEU A 326 -9.58 -12.79 2.04
C LEU A 326 -10.00 -12.01 3.29
N ASP A 327 -10.19 -12.72 4.38
CA ASP A 327 -10.76 -12.24 5.64
C ASP A 327 -9.80 -12.37 6.83
N ASP A 328 -8.50 -12.54 6.53
CA ASP A 328 -7.44 -12.81 7.50
C ASP A 328 -6.50 -11.62 7.72
N ALA A 329 -5.84 -11.64 8.86
CA ALA A 329 -4.70 -10.78 9.14
C ALA A 329 -3.51 -11.58 9.65
N TRP A 330 -2.31 -11.22 9.19
CA TRP A 330 -1.06 -11.90 9.47
C TRP A 330 0.02 -10.90 9.87
N LEU A 331 0.91 -11.35 10.74
CA LEU A 331 2.12 -10.62 11.11
C LEU A 331 3.34 -11.38 10.59
N LEU A 332 4.18 -10.72 9.79
CA LEU A 332 5.49 -11.21 9.38
C LEU A 332 6.56 -10.54 10.24
N GLN A 333 7.26 -11.32 11.05
CA GLN A 333 8.31 -10.85 11.96
C GLN A 333 9.69 -11.24 11.43
N PHE A 334 10.53 -10.24 11.22
CA PHE A 334 11.96 -10.39 10.92
C PHE A 334 12.83 -10.47 12.18
#